data_619cb045aea353963da8486ae2fc97da
#
_entry.id   619cb045aea353963da8486ae2fc97da
#
_cell.length_a   1.000
_cell.length_b   1.000
_cell.length_c   1.000
_cell.angle_alpha   90.00
_cell.angle_beta   90.00
_cell.angle_gamma   90.00
#
_symmetry.space_group_name_H-M   'P 1'
#
loop_
_entity.id
_entity.type
_entity.pdbx_description
1 polymer ?
#
loop_
_entity_poly.entity_id
_entity_poly.type
_entity_poly.pdbx_seq_one_letter_code
_entity_poly.pdbx_strand_id
1 'polypeptide(L)'
;MTTVYIADTGVFVRCGGPDKDKFQQLRRALRQAGVSLRIPQRVYEELGGDPAADEYPSGNIPYPDGFEEGWIVVADELDYANPLVSTVMDEARRFIANETDRDEDSIEKADPALVGLAAQVLDTGEADHVVLLTTDKPAGKAAETLLPKHGFSDRIEFRYVSVEYLETLTATEFR
;
A
#
# COMPACT_ATOMS: atom_id res chain seq x y z
N MET A 1 -7.82 18.20 5.35
CA MET A 1 -7.89 16.73 5.55
C MET A 1 -6.73 16.08 4.82
N THR A 2 -6.00 15.22 5.50
CA THR A 2 -4.81 14.55 4.96
C THR A 2 -5.18 13.14 4.50
N THR A 3 -4.98 12.86 3.22
CA THR A 3 -5.17 11.53 2.65
C THR A 3 -3.82 10.90 2.33
N VAL A 4 -3.61 9.66 2.76
CA VAL A 4 -2.41 8.89 2.44
C VAL A 4 -2.80 7.75 1.50
N TYR A 5 -2.05 7.60 0.42
CA TYR A 5 -2.23 6.54 -0.56
C TYR A 5 -1.17 5.46 -0.32
N ILE A 6 -1.61 4.23 -0.12
CA ILE A 6 -0.73 3.09 0.17
C ILE A 6 -0.89 2.07 -0.96
N ALA A 7 0.22 1.54 -1.47
CA ALA A 7 0.20 0.58 -2.57
C ALA A 7 0.92 -0.71 -2.20
N ASP A 8 0.45 -1.82 -2.77
CA ASP A 8 1.09 -3.12 -2.64
C ASP A 8 2.04 -3.41 -3.82
N THR A 9 2.79 -4.51 -3.71
CA THR A 9 3.71 -4.98 -4.75
C THR A 9 3.01 -5.19 -6.09
N GLY A 10 1.79 -5.74 -6.06
CA GLY A 10 1.03 -6.08 -7.25
C GLY A 10 0.74 -4.88 -8.15
N VAL A 11 0.60 -3.69 -7.59
CA VAL A 11 0.38 -2.47 -8.37
C VAL A 11 1.55 -2.25 -9.33
N PHE A 12 2.78 -2.36 -8.83
CA PHE A 12 3.99 -2.17 -9.62
C PHE A 12 4.21 -3.31 -10.62
N VAL A 13 3.95 -4.54 -10.20
CA VAL A 13 4.03 -5.71 -11.09
C VAL A 13 3.05 -5.55 -12.26
N ARG A 14 1.84 -5.08 -11.99
CA ARG A 14 0.82 -4.89 -13.02
C ARG A 14 1.15 -3.75 -13.98
N CYS A 15 1.91 -2.76 -13.50
CA CYS A 15 2.43 -1.69 -14.38
C CYS A 15 3.47 -2.18 -15.38
N GLY A 16 4.20 -3.25 -15.04
CA GLY A 16 5.34 -3.72 -15.81
C GLY A 16 6.59 -2.91 -15.53
N GLY A 17 7.50 -2.83 -16.46
CA GLY A 17 8.75 -2.08 -16.29
C GLY A 17 8.54 -0.57 -16.38
N PRO A 18 9.56 0.22 -15.98
CA PRO A 18 9.45 1.68 -15.96
C PRO A 18 9.26 2.31 -17.35
N ASP A 19 9.58 1.60 -18.41
CA ASP A 19 9.37 2.02 -19.80
C ASP A 19 7.98 1.71 -20.33
N LYS A 20 7.14 1.01 -19.55
CA LYS A 20 5.79 0.62 -19.98
C LYS A 20 4.79 1.77 -19.80
N ASP A 21 3.80 1.80 -20.69
CA ASP A 21 2.78 2.86 -20.72
C ASP A 21 2.00 2.96 -19.40
N LYS A 22 1.66 1.83 -18.79
CA LYS A 22 0.93 1.79 -17.52
C LYS A 22 1.74 2.42 -16.39
N PHE A 23 3.03 2.14 -16.34
CA PHE A 23 3.93 2.74 -15.34
C PHE A 23 4.02 4.26 -15.56
N GLN A 24 4.20 4.70 -16.80
CA GLN A 24 4.28 6.13 -17.13
C GLN A 24 2.95 6.85 -16.84
N GLN A 25 1.82 6.16 -17.05
CA GLN A 25 0.51 6.71 -16.74
C GLN A 25 0.37 6.95 -15.23
N LEU A 26 0.76 5.97 -14.43
CA LEU A 26 0.75 6.09 -12.96
C LEU A 26 1.63 7.24 -12.50
N ARG A 27 2.85 7.30 -13.01
CA ARG A 27 3.81 8.37 -12.70
C ARG A 27 3.23 9.75 -13.01
N ARG A 28 2.68 9.93 -14.20
CA ARG A 28 2.10 11.21 -14.61
C ARG A 28 0.94 11.63 -13.72
N ALA A 29 0.03 10.70 -13.44
CA ALA A 29 -1.15 10.98 -12.62
C ALA A 29 -0.75 11.42 -11.20
N LEU A 30 0.17 10.71 -10.58
CA LEU A 30 0.65 11.04 -9.23
C LEU A 30 1.38 12.38 -9.20
N ARG A 31 2.25 12.62 -10.16
CA ARG A 31 3.01 13.88 -10.23
C ARG A 31 2.11 15.07 -10.50
N GLN A 32 1.14 14.94 -11.38
CA GLN A 32 0.18 16.01 -11.65
C GLN A 32 -0.70 16.32 -10.44
N ALA A 33 -1.05 15.29 -9.69
CA ALA A 33 -1.84 15.46 -8.46
C ALA A 33 -1.01 15.96 -7.28
N GLY A 34 0.32 15.88 -7.37
CA GLY A 34 1.22 16.24 -6.28
C GLY A 34 1.15 15.25 -5.11
N VAL A 35 0.91 13.99 -5.40
CA VAL A 35 0.66 12.94 -4.41
C VAL A 35 1.72 11.85 -4.54
N SER A 36 2.04 11.19 -3.43
CA SER A 36 2.96 10.06 -3.38
C SER A 36 2.22 8.77 -3.05
N LEU A 37 2.72 7.65 -3.59
CA LEU A 37 2.33 6.33 -3.12
C LEU A 37 3.28 5.93 -2.00
N ARG A 38 2.73 5.61 -0.84
CA ARG A 38 3.50 5.10 0.28
C ARG A 38 3.46 3.58 0.23
N ILE A 39 4.61 2.94 0.38
CA ILE A 39 4.71 1.48 0.35
C ILE A 39 5.25 0.96 1.68
N PRO A 40 4.64 -0.12 2.24
CA PRO A 40 5.20 -0.76 3.43
C PRO A 40 6.62 -1.26 3.18
N GLN A 41 7.41 -1.39 4.23
CA GLN A 41 8.78 -1.91 4.12
C GLN A 41 8.80 -3.32 3.53
N ARG A 42 7.81 -4.15 3.82
CA ARG A 42 7.69 -5.47 3.21
C ARG A 42 7.51 -5.41 1.70
N VAL A 43 6.71 -4.46 1.23
CA VAL A 43 6.54 -4.24 -0.22
C VAL A 43 7.87 -3.78 -0.82
N TYR A 44 8.58 -2.90 -0.14
CA TYR A 44 9.89 -2.43 -0.60
C TYR A 44 10.89 -3.58 -0.74
N GLU A 45 10.93 -4.49 0.24
CA GLU A 45 11.76 -5.71 0.16
C GLU A 45 11.38 -6.58 -1.05
N GLU A 46 10.09 -6.79 -1.27
CA GLU A 46 9.61 -7.61 -2.40
C GLU A 46 10.00 -7.01 -3.75
N LEU A 47 10.11 -5.68 -3.81
CA LEU A 47 10.55 -4.97 -5.01
C LEU A 47 12.07 -4.98 -5.18
N GLY A 48 12.81 -5.54 -4.22
CA GLY A 48 14.27 -5.67 -4.29
C GLY A 48 15.04 -4.65 -3.44
N GLY A 49 14.35 -3.82 -2.67
CA GLY A 49 14.98 -2.84 -1.79
C GLY A 49 15.43 -3.42 -0.46
N ASP A 50 16.32 -2.69 0.20
CA ASP A 50 16.79 -3.01 1.56
C ASP A 50 16.22 -1.99 2.54
N PRO A 51 15.20 -2.34 3.34
CA PRO A 51 14.58 -1.38 4.26
C PRO A 51 15.48 -1.00 5.43
N ALA A 52 16.55 -1.78 5.69
CA ALA A 52 17.51 -1.47 6.75
C ALA A 52 18.59 -0.48 6.30
N ALA A 53 18.62 -0.10 5.02
CA ALA A 53 19.60 0.87 4.53
C ALA A 53 19.29 2.28 5.06
N ASP A 54 20.33 3.09 5.18
CA ASP A 54 20.22 4.48 5.66
C ASP A 54 19.52 5.39 4.66
N GLU A 55 19.59 5.06 3.37
CA GLU A 55 19.02 5.87 2.30
C GLU A 55 18.18 5.02 1.35
N TYR A 56 17.14 5.62 0.80
CA TYR A 56 16.30 5.00 -0.23
C TYR A 56 16.40 5.80 -1.52
N PRO A 57 16.39 5.17 -2.71
CA PRO A 57 16.29 3.72 -2.91
C PRO A 57 17.61 2.99 -2.67
N SER A 58 17.49 1.74 -2.27
CA SER A 58 18.62 0.86 -2.00
C SER A 58 18.35 -0.50 -2.63
N GLY A 59 19.40 -1.33 -2.77
CA GLY A 59 19.25 -2.64 -3.35
C GLY A 59 19.01 -2.59 -4.85
N ASN A 60 18.34 -3.60 -5.38
CA ASN A 60 18.18 -3.82 -6.82
C ASN A 60 16.76 -3.46 -7.30
N ILE A 61 16.36 -2.22 -7.08
CA ILE A 61 15.04 -1.70 -7.46
C ILE A 61 15.00 -1.43 -8.97
N PRO A 62 13.97 -1.92 -9.70
CA PRO A 62 13.88 -1.72 -11.16
C PRO A 62 13.57 -0.26 -11.59
N TYR A 63 13.05 0.58 -10.68
CA TYR A 63 12.65 1.95 -10.99
C TYR A 63 13.06 2.93 -9.88
N PRO A 64 14.38 3.13 -9.70
CA PRO A 64 14.86 4.03 -8.65
C PRO A 64 14.36 5.46 -8.82
N ASP A 65 14.08 5.88 -10.05
CA ASP A 65 13.63 7.24 -10.36
C ASP A 65 12.31 7.59 -9.64
N GLY A 66 11.41 6.63 -9.43
CA GLY A 66 10.16 6.88 -8.71
C GLY A 66 10.40 7.35 -7.28
N PHE A 67 11.43 6.79 -6.62
CA PHE A 67 11.83 7.19 -5.27
C PHE A 67 12.54 8.55 -5.29
N GLU A 68 13.42 8.76 -6.24
CA GLU A 68 14.17 10.02 -6.39
C GLU A 68 13.24 11.18 -6.73
N GLU A 69 12.24 10.95 -7.56
CA GLU A 69 11.24 11.94 -7.92
C GLU A 69 10.19 12.18 -6.81
N GLY A 70 10.16 11.30 -5.81
CA GLY A 70 9.30 11.48 -4.62
C GLY A 70 7.87 11.00 -4.75
N TRP A 71 7.49 10.35 -5.84
CA TRP A 71 6.13 9.83 -5.96
C TRP A 71 5.98 8.39 -5.45
N ILE A 72 7.11 7.73 -5.12
CA ILE A 72 7.13 6.49 -4.35
C ILE A 72 7.89 6.76 -3.06
N VAL A 73 7.28 6.47 -1.92
CA VAL A 73 7.87 6.71 -0.60
C VAL A 73 7.79 5.43 0.22
N VAL A 74 8.92 5.03 0.82
CA VAL A 74 8.95 3.90 1.74
C VAL A 74 8.39 4.38 3.08
N ALA A 75 7.39 3.67 3.60
CA ALA A 75 6.78 4.00 4.89
C ALA A 75 7.73 3.74 6.05
N ASP A 76 7.47 4.39 7.17
CA ASP A 76 8.13 4.08 8.43
C ASP A 76 7.87 2.62 8.82
N GLU A 77 8.78 2.07 9.61
CA GLU A 77 8.64 0.72 10.14
C GLU A 77 7.33 0.59 10.92
N LEU A 78 6.67 -0.57 10.78
CA LEU A 78 5.49 -0.88 11.57
C LEU A 78 5.85 -1.01 13.05
N ASP A 79 5.09 -0.33 13.89
CA ASP A 79 5.27 -0.41 15.33
C ASP A 79 4.49 -1.60 15.90
N TYR A 80 5.14 -2.75 15.97
CA TYR A 80 4.54 -3.97 16.52
C TYR A 80 4.26 -3.89 18.02
N ALA A 81 4.84 -2.92 18.71
CA ALA A 81 4.54 -2.67 20.13
C ALA A 81 3.21 -1.93 20.30
N ASN A 82 2.69 -1.31 19.24
CA ASN A 82 1.36 -0.71 19.26
C ASN A 82 0.31 -1.83 19.20
N PRO A 83 -0.51 -2.00 20.26
CA PRO A 83 -1.50 -3.10 20.29
C PRO A 83 -2.49 -3.05 19.14
N LEU A 84 -2.87 -1.86 18.68
CA LEU A 84 -3.79 -1.70 17.54
C LEU A 84 -3.18 -2.28 16.26
N VAL A 85 -1.93 -1.94 15.97
CA VAL A 85 -1.24 -2.41 14.76
C VAL A 85 -1.13 -3.94 14.77
N SER A 86 -0.66 -4.51 15.87
CA SER A 86 -0.51 -5.97 16.03
C SER A 86 -1.85 -6.69 15.90
N THR A 87 -2.88 -6.18 16.57
CA THR A 87 -4.22 -6.77 16.55
C THR A 87 -4.81 -6.74 15.14
N VAL A 88 -4.72 -5.61 14.48
CA VAL A 88 -5.24 -5.45 13.10
C VAL A 88 -4.52 -6.39 12.14
N MET A 89 -3.21 -6.54 12.27
CA MET A 89 -2.44 -7.44 11.41
C MET A 89 -2.83 -8.90 11.61
N ASP A 90 -3.05 -9.33 12.86
CA ASP A 90 -3.50 -10.70 13.16
C ASP A 90 -4.91 -10.93 12.62
N GLU A 91 -5.79 -9.98 12.80
CA GLU A 91 -7.16 -10.04 12.27
C GLU A 91 -7.15 -10.08 10.74
N ALA A 92 -6.31 -9.27 10.10
CA ALA A 92 -6.19 -9.24 8.65
C ALA A 92 -5.71 -10.58 8.10
N ARG A 93 -4.73 -11.19 8.74
CA ARG A 93 -4.23 -12.52 8.33
C ARG A 93 -5.34 -13.55 8.38
N ARG A 94 -6.12 -13.58 9.46
CA ARG A 94 -7.26 -14.51 9.61
C ARG A 94 -8.35 -14.22 8.58
N PHE A 95 -8.67 -12.96 8.37
CA PHE A 95 -9.66 -12.56 7.39
C PHE A 95 -9.28 -13.02 5.98
N ILE A 96 -8.04 -12.76 5.57
CA ILE A 96 -7.53 -13.13 4.24
C ILE A 96 -7.50 -14.66 4.10
N ALA A 97 -7.06 -15.38 5.13
CA ALA A 97 -7.05 -16.84 5.13
C ALA A 97 -8.46 -17.41 4.92
N ASN A 98 -9.44 -16.86 5.62
CA ASN A 98 -10.84 -17.31 5.49
C ASN A 98 -11.42 -16.96 4.12
N GLU A 99 -11.17 -15.75 3.60
CA GLU A 99 -11.67 -15.33 2.29
C GLU A 99 -11.08 -16.16 1.15
N THR A 100 -9.85 -16.63 1.30
CA THR A 100 -9.14 -17.36 0.25
C THR A 100 -9.11 -18.88 0.50
N ASP A 101 -9.73 -19.35 1.57
CA ASP A 101 -9.74 -20.77 1.98
C ASP A 101 -8.32 -21.33 2.07
N ARG A 102 -7.43 -20.58 2.71
CA ARG A 102 -6.01 -20.97 2.94
C ARG A 102 -5.70 -20.91 4.42
N ASP A 103 -4.64 -21.62 4.82
CA ASP A 103 -4.12 -21.55 6.19
C ASP A 103 -3.50 -20.17 6.44
N GLU A 104 -3.58 -19.71 7.69
CA GLU A 104 -2.97 -18.41 8.07
C GLU A 104 -1.48 -18.38 7.78
N ASP A 105 -0.77 -19.50 7.95
CA ASP A 105 0.66 -19.60 7.69
C ASP A 105 1.04 -19.41 6.23
N SER A 106 0.09 -19.59 5.30
CA SER A 106 0.31 -19.43 3.87
C SER A 106 0.10 -18.00 3.38
N ILE A 107 -0.39 -17.11 4.24
CA ILE A 107 -0.64 -15.71 3.88
C ILE A 107 0.69 -14.95 3.84
N GLU A 108 0.93 -14.25 2.74
CA GLU A 108 2.14 -13.46 2.55
C GLU A 108 2.20 -12.32 3.56
N LYS A 109 3.38 -12.05 4.11
CA LYS A 109 3.57 -11.05 5.16
C LYS A 109 3.24 -9.63 4.70
N ALA A 110 3.37 -9.35 3.41
CA ALA A 110 3.05 -8.03 2.87
C ALA A 110 1.56 -7.72 2.94
N ASP A 111 0.68 -8.71 2.85
CA ASP A 111 -0.77 -8.50 2.85
C ASP A 111 -1.27 -7.95 4.20
N PRO A 112 -0.99 -8.58 5.35
CA PRO A 112 -1.32 -7.96 6.64
C PRO A 112 -0.60 -6.64 6.89
N ALA A 113 0.62 -6.47 6.35
CA ALA A 113 1.38 -5.24 6.52
C ALA A 113 0.70 -4.03 5.88
N LEU A 114 -0.02 -4.21 4.78
CA LEU A 114 -0.83 -3.14 4.17
C LEU A 114 -1.88 -2.62 5.14
N VAL A 115 -2.60 -3.53 5.76
CA VAL A 115 -3.68 -3.18 6.70
C VAL A 115 -3.08 -2.58 7.98
N GLY A 116 -1.98 -3.15 8.46
CA GLY A 116 -1.25 -2.64 9.62
C GLY A 116 -0.75 -1.21 9.41
N LEU A 117 -0.20 -0.93 8.24
CA LEU A 117 0.26 0.42 7.93
C LEU A 117 -0.90 1.41 7.87
N ALA A 118 -2.02 1.03 7.26
CA ALA A 118 -3.21 1.86 7.26
C ALA A 118 -3.67 2.20 8.68
N ALA A 119 -3.71 1.19 9.57
CA ALA A 119 -4.05 1.40 10.97
C ALA A 119 -3.07 2.35 11.65
N GLN A 120 -1.78 2.17 11.42
CA GLN A 120 -0.73 2.98 12.04
C GLN A 120 -0.84 4.46 11.66
N VAL A 121 -0.98 4.77 10.38
CA VAL A 121 -1.04 6.16 9.93
C VAL A 121 -2.33 6.85 10.38
N LEU A 122 -3.43 6.11 10.51
CA LEU A 122 -4.68 6.64 11.05
C LEU A 122 -4.58 6.88 12.56
N ASP A 123 -4.00 5.91 13.28
CA ASP A 123 -3.89 5.98 14.74
C ASP A 123 -2.93 7.10 15.21
N THR A 124 -1.83 7.30 14.49
CA THR A 124 -0.87 8.34 14.82
C THR A 124 -1.30 9.74 14.38
N GLY A 125 -2.37 9.84 13.61
CA GLY A 125 -2.85 11.13 13.09
C GLY A 125 -2.09 11.63 11.88
N GLU A 126 -1.20 10.83 11.30
CA GLU A 126 -0.52 11.18 10.05
C GLU A 126 -1.52 11.35 8.90
N ALA A 127 -2.60 10.57 8.93
CA ALA A 127 -3.66 10.65 7.95
C ALA A 127 -5.02 10.71 8.62
N ASP A 128 -5.93 11.46 8.00
CA ASP A 128 -7.35 11.45 8.35
C ASP A 128 -8.09 10.40 7.54
N HIS A 129 -7.58 10.10 6.35
CA HIS A 129 -8.17 9.15 5.42
C HIS A 129 -7.05 8.38 4.71
N VAL A 130 -7.28 7.08 4.48
CA VAL A 130 -6.34 6.21 3.78
C VAL A 130 -7.03 5.57 2.58
N VAL A 131 -6.33 5.58 1.45
CA VAL A 131 -6.74 4.88 0.24
C VAL A 131 -5.71 3.79 -0.03
N LEU A 132 -6.14 2.53 -0.04
CA LEU A 132 -5.29 1.40 -0.43
C LEU A 132 -5.46 1.13 -1.91
N LEU A 133 -4.35 1.13 -2.64
CA LEU A 133 -4.29 0.72 -4.04
C LEU A 133 -3.73 -0.70 -4.07
N THR A 134 -4.54 -1.67 -4.43
CA THR A 134 -4.15 -3.07 -4.33
C THR A 134 -4.66 -3.90 -5.50
N THR A 135 -3.91 -4.93 -5.86
CA THR A 135 -4.34 -5.96 -6.81
C THR A 135 -4.91 -7.18 -6.08
N ASP A 136 -4.91 -7.15 -4.75
CA ASP A 136 -5.39 -8.22 -3.89
C ASP A 136 -6.71 -7.81 -3.23
N LYS A 137 -7.83 -8.26 -3.79
CA LYS A 137 -9.16 -7.95 -3.25
C LYS A 137 -9.36 -8.39 -1.79
N PRO A 138 -8.91 -9.60 -1.37
CA PRO A 138 -9.03 -9.97 0.03
C PRO A 138 -8.32 -9.02 0.99
N ALA A 139 -7.13 -8.52 0.65
CA ALA A 139 -6.42 -7.55 1.47
C ALA A 139 -7.19 -6.23 1.57
N GLY A 140 -7.73 -5.74 0.45
CA GLY A 140 -8.55 -4.53 0.43
C GLY A 140 -9.81 -4.68 1.26
N LYS A 141 -10.51 -5.80 1.12
CA LYS A 141 -11.71 -6.10 1.92
C LYS A 141 -11.39 -6.21 3.40
N ALA A 142 -10.23 -6.78 3.75
CA ALA A 142 -9.80 -6.86 5.15
C ALA A 142 -9.71 -5.46 5.76
N ALA A 143 -9.07 -4.53 5.07
CA ALA A 143 -8.94 -3.15 5.54
C ALA A 143 -10.31 -2.49 5.73
N GLU A 144 -11.19 -2.57 4.74
CA GLU A 144 -12.52 -1.95 4.81
C GLU A 144 -13.45 -2.58 5.83
N THR A 145 -13.22 -3.84 6.17
CA THR A 145 -14.02 -4.56 7.16
C THR A 145 -13.52 -4.33 8.58
N LEU A 146 -12.20 -4.37 8.78
CA LEU A 146 -11.60 -4.38 10.10
C LEU A 146 -11.37 -2.98 10.68
N LEU A 147 -10.88 -2.04 9.88
CA LEU A 147 -10.55 -0.71 10.40
C LEU A 147 -11.76 0.04 10.95
N PRO A 148 -12.97 -0.02 10.34
CA PRO A 148 -14.14 0.60 10.96
C PRO A 148 -14.44 0.08 12.36
N LYS A 149 -14.16 -1.20 12.63
CA LYS A 149 -14.38 -1.81 13.97
C LYS A 149 -13.44 -1.23 15.02
N HIS A 150 -12.34 -0.62 14.59
CA HIS A 150 -11.35 0.00 15.48
C HIS A 150 -11.49 1.52 15.54
N GLY A 151 -12.63 2.06 15.11
CA GLY A 151 -12.94 3.48 15.23
C GLY A 151 -12.61 4.32 13.99
N PHE A 152 -12.30 3.69 12.87
CA PHE A 152 -11.92 4.40 11.64
C PHE A 152 -13.00 4.33 10.55
N SER A 153 -14.27 4.35 10.94
CA SER A 153 -15.38 4.39 9.99
C SER A 153 -15.25 5.57 9.04
N ASP A 154 -15.49 5.32 7.75
CA ASP A 154 -15.43 6.32 6.68
C ASP A 154 -14.05 6.95 6.47
N ARG A 155 -13.00 6.33 7.02
CA ARG A 155 -11.63 6.83 6.93
C ARG A 155 -10.72 5.90 6.13
N ILE A 156 -11.27 4.83 5.59
CA ILE A 156 -10.54 3.83 4.80
C ILE A 156 -11.33 3.48 3.54
N GLU A 157 -10.63 3.42 2.44
CA GLU A 157 -11.16 3.01 1.14
C GLU A 157 -10.11 2.14 0.47
N PHE A 158 -10.52 1.08 -0.27
CA PHE A 158 -9.57 0.44 -1.17
C PHE A 158 -10.03 0.57 -2.61
N ARG A 159 -9.05 0.60 -3.52
CA ARG A 159 -9.27 0.60 -4.96
C ARG A 159 -8.55 -0.58 -5.57
N TYR A 160 -9.29 -1.39 -6.30
CA TYR A 160 -8.70 -2.50 -7.03
C TYR A 160 -8.01 -1.96 -8.28
N VAL A 161 -6.69 -2.19 -8.39
CA VAL A 161 -5.88 -1.68 -9.50
C VAL A 161 -5.83 -2.71 -10.60
N SER A 162 -6.80 -2.63 -11.52
CA SER A 162 -6.85 -3.46 -12.72
C SER A 162 -5.96 -2.85 -13.82
N VAL A 163 -5.76 -3.62 -14.89
CA VAL A 163 -5.10 -3.10 -16.09
C VAL A 163 -5.85 -1.89 -16.63
N GLU A 164 -7.19 -1.99 -16.71
CA GLU A 164 -8.04 -0.89 -17.17
C GLU A 164 -7.90 0.35 -16.29
N TYR A 165 -7.85 0.16 -14.96
CA TYR A 165 -7.64 1.26 -14.02
C TYR A 165 -6.36 2.03 -14.38
N LEU A 166 -5.26 1.31 -14.61
CA LEU A 166 -3.98 1.92 -14.94
C LEU A 166 -3.99 2.61 -16.30
N GLU A 167 -4.66 2.01 -17.30
CA GLU A 167 -4.73 2.55 -18.65
C GLU A 167 -5.55 3.85 -18.72
N THR A 168 -6.54 4.00 -17.85
CA THR A 168 -7.43 5.17 -17.82
C THR A 168 -7.16 6.14 -16.68
N LEU A 169 -6.09 5.90 -15.94
CA LEU A 169 -5.76 6.67 -14.74
C LEU A 169 -5.44 8.13 -15.06
N THR A 170 -6.04 9.03 -14.29
CA THR A 170 -5.75 10.47 -14.38
C THR A 170 -5.49 11.04 -12.98
N ALA A 171 -4.98 12.27 -12.93
CA ALA A 171 -4.68 12.95 -11.67
C ALA A 171 -5.93 13.13 -10.78
N THR A 172 -7.12 13.15 -11.36
CA THR A 172 -8.38 13.33 -10.61
C THR A 172 -8.66 12.19 -9.63
N GLU A 173 -8.09 11.00 -9.89
CA GLU A 173 -8.23 9.85 -8.97
C GLU A 173 -7.58 10.09 -7.61
N PHE A 174 -6.66 11.07 -7.52
CA PHE A 174 -5.88 11.35 -6.32
C PHE A 174 -6.24 12.68 -5.66
N ARG A 175 -7.46 13.16 -5.84
CA ARG A 175 -7.92 14.43 -5.26
C ARG A 175 -9.06 14.25 -4.28
#